data_aa6297892ce24ae159d32a2b89caf163
#
_entry.id   aa6297892ce24ae159d32a2b89caf163
#
_cell.length_a   1.000
_cell.length_b   1.000
_cell.length_c   1.000
_cell.angle_alpha   90.00
_cell.angle_beta   90.00
_cell.angle_gamma   90.00
#
_symmetry.space_group_name_H-M   'P 1'
#
loop_
_entity.id
_entity.type
_entity.pdbx_description
1 polymer ?
#
loop_
_entity_poly.entity_id
_entity_poly.type
_entity_poly.pdbx_seq_one_letter_code
_entity_poly.pdbx_strand_id
1 'polypeptide(L)'
;VFKTPTICVGNLSLGGTGKTPMIALLIEYYLSKGLHIAVVSRGYGRKTHGLIEANFESTASQIGDEPFQIYRTFPQIRMVVCASRVRAMAYLEASHFHGVAEKKISLGPNQSGSQSPPDLVLLDDAFQHRAIKAQFNILLTTYSKPFFKDFYLPAGTLRDHQLRVKKAEVVVVTKSPDPLDKNKNESF
;
A
#
# COMPACT_ATOMS: atom_id res chain seq x y z
N VAL A 1 -9.38 -6.92 -14.95
CA VAL A 1 -8.69 -5.62 -14.89
C VAL A 1 -9.59 -4.68 -14.10
N PHE A 2 -9.06 -4.03 -13.07
CA PHE A 2 -9.78 -3.03 -12.29
C PHE A 2 -9.79 -1.70 -13.05
N LYS A 3 -10.91 -0.95 -12.93
CA LYS A 3 -11.10 0.33 -13.62
C LYS A 3 -10.43 1.49 -12.88
N THR A 4 -10.49 1.44 -11.53
CA THR A 4 -9.90 2.47 -10.67
C THR A 4 -8.38 2.49 -10.80
N PRO A 5 -7.76 3.65 -11.05
CA PRO A 5 -6.31 3.81 -11.08
C PRO A 5 -5.64 3.27 -9.82
N THR A 6 -4.50 2.60 -9.98
CA THR A 6 -3.77 1.98 -8.87
C THR A 6 -2.29 2.32 -8.91
N ILE A 7 -1.75 2.73 -7.76
CA ILE A 7 -0.31 2.89 -7.53
C ILE A 7 0.12 1.87 -6.48
N CYS A 8 1.10 1.05 -6.80
CA CYS A 8 1.71 0.11 -5.86
C CYS A 8 2.98 0.71 -5.27
N VAL A 9 3.09 0.74 -3.96
CA VAL A 9 4.32 1.04 -3.25
C VAL A 9 4.85 -0.25 -2.62
N GLY A 10 6.07 -0.62 -2.96
CA GLY A 10 6.66 -1.86 -2.46
C GLY A 10 8.19 -1.84 -2.43
N ASN A 11 8.77 -2.95 -2.01
CA ASN A 11 10.22 -3.15 -1.96
C ASN A 11 10.59 -4.61 -2.20
N LEU A 12 11.84 -4.89 -2.51
CA LEU A 12 12.36 -6.25 -2.70
C LEU A 12 13.02 -6.82 -1.46
N SER A 13 13.40 -6.00 -0.48
CA SER A 13 14.11 -6.40 0.72
C SER A 13 13.21 -6.39 1.94
N LEU A 14 13.49 -7.24 2.92
CA LEU A 14 12.90 -7.14 4.26
C LEU A 14 13.42 -5.89 4.97
N GLY A 15 12.58 -5.32 5.84
CA GLY A 15 12.94 -4.16 6.67
C GLY A 15 12.28 -2.86 6.24
N GLY A 16 12.60 -1.81 7.00
CA GLY A 16 12.00 -0.48 6.86
C GLY A 16 12.58 0.32 5.71
N THR A 17 12.11 0.10 4.50
CA THR A 17 12.54 0.85 3.30
C THR A 17 11.80 2.19 3.11
N GLY A 18 10.98 2.62 4.06
CA GLY A 18 10.23 3.88 3.95
C GLY A 18 8.89 3.79 3.22
N LYS A 19 8.25 2.60 3.20
CA LYS A 19 6.91 2.44 2.55
C LYS A 19 5.86 3.35 3.18
N THR A 20 5.73 3.32 4.50
CA THR A 20 4.72 4.11 5.22
C THR A 20 4.87 5.62 4.98
N PRO A 21 6.07 6.22 5.09
CA PRO A 21 6.27 7.62 4.69
C PRO A 21 5.96 7.91 3.23
N MET A 22 6.30 7.01 2.31
CA MET A 22 5.98 7.19 0.89
C MET A 22 4.47 7.16 0.64
N ILE A 23 3.75 6.24 1.26
CA ILE A 23 2.28 6.19 1.16
C ILE A 23 1.66 7.45 1.76
N ALA A 24 2.16 7.92 2.91
CA ALA A 24 1.69 9.16 3.52
C ALA A 24 1.90 10.38 2.59
N LEU A 25 3.08 10.49 1.97
CA LEU A 25 3.38 11.54 0.99
C LEU A 25 2.42 11.51 -0.21
N LEU A 26 2.14 10.31 -0.74
CA LEU A 26 1.21 10.16 -1.87
C LEU A 26 -0.22 10.51 -1.47
N ILE A 27 -0.66 10.09 -0.28
CA ILE A 27 -1.98 10.45 0.25
C ILE A 27 -2.10 11.97 0.34
N GLU A 28 -1.16 12.64 0.99
CA GLU A 28 -1.15 14.09 1.18
C GLU A 28 -1.18 14.82 -0.18
N TYR A 29 -0.33 14.39 -1.12
CA TYR A 29 -0.28 14.98 -2.45
C TYR A 29 -1.61 14.84 -3.20
N TYR A 30 -2.20 13.65 -3.24
CA TYR A 30 -3.43 13.45 -4.01
C TYR A 30 -4.67 14.03 -3.31
N LEU A 31 -4.72 14.04 -1.98
CA LEU A 31 -5.76 14.76 -1.23
C LEU A 31 -5.70 16.26 -1.52
N SER A 32 -4.50 16.85 -1.64
CA SER A 32 -4.35 18.27 -2.01
C SER A 32 -4.86 18.59 -3.43
N LYS A 33 -5.02 17.56 -4.28
CA LYS A 33 -5.64 17.67 -5.61
C LYS A 33 -7.16 17.43 -5.59
N GLY A 34 -7.75 17.20 -4.40
CA GLY A 34 -9.18 16.96 -4.24
C GLY A 34 -9.63 15.54 -4.60
N LEU A 35 -8.72 14.57 -4.72
CA LEU A 35 -9.05 13.19 -5.06
C LEU A 35 -9.48 12.39 -3.82
N HIS A 36 -10.45 11.49 -4.02
CA HIS A 36 -10.84 10.50 -3.02
C HIS A 36 -9.89 9.31 -3.08
N ILE A 37 -9.17 9.07 -1.99
CA ILE A 37 -8.11 8.06 -1.94
C ILE A 37 -8.57 6.85 -1.12
N ALA A 38 -8.29 5.65 -1.66
CA ALA A 38 -8.30 4.44 -0.86
C ALA A 38 -6.88 3.87 -0.72
N VAL A 39 -6.61 3.26 0.43
CA VAL A 39 -5.38 2.52 0.67
C VAL A 39 -5.74 1.07 0.96
N VAL A 40 -5.10 0.15 0.27
CA VAL A 40 -5.28 -1.29 0.48
C VAL A 40 -4.01 -1.88 1.07
N SER A 41 -4.09 -2.36 2.31
CA SER A 41 -2.98 -3.02 3.00
C SER A 41 -3.32 -4.48 3.34
N ARG A 42 -2.31 -5.27 3.67
CA ARG A 42 -2.48 -6.63 4.18
C ARG A 42 -2.94 -6.65 5.64
N GLY A 43 -2.52 -5.64 6.41
CA GLY A 43 -2.69 -5.64 7.86
C GLY A 43 -1.78 -6.67 8.52
N TYR A 44 -0.49 -6.55 8.30
CA TYR A 44 0.48 -7.44 8.95
C TYR A 44 0.33 -7.34 10.49
N GLY A 45 0.39 -8.48 11.16
CA GLY A 45 0.28 -8.57 12.64
C GLY A 45 -1.13 -8.41 13.22
N ARG A 46 -2.17 -8.13 12.41
CA ARG A 46 -3.55 -8.05 12.91
C ARG A 46 -4.06 -9.39 13.42
N LYS A 47 -4.96 -9.35 14.39
CA LYS A 47 -5.60 -10.55 14.98
C LYS A 47 -6.89 -10.96 14.25
N THR A 48 -7.40 -10.11 13.37
CA THR A 48 -8.64 -10.34 12.61
C THR A 48 -8.38 -11.00 11.27
N HIS A 49 -9.43 -11.54 10.67
CA HIS A 49 -9.42 -12.16 9.35
C HIS A 49 -10.42 -11.49 8.39
N GLY A 50 -10.30 -11.80 7.11
CA GLY A 50 -11.21 -11.27 6.09
C GLY A 50 -10.89 -9.85 5.66
N LEU A 51 -11.89 -9.17 5.08
CA LEU A 51 -11.82 -7.77 4.67
C LEU A 51 -12.38 -6.91 5.78
N ILE A 52 -11.66 -5.86 6.11
CA ILE A 52 -12.09 -4.81 7.05
C ILE A 52 -11.83 -3.45 6.39
N GLU A 53 -12.84 -2.61 6.37
CA GLU A 53 -12.67 -1.19 6.12
C GLU A 53 -12.56 -0.48 7.47
N ALA A 54 -11.51 0.31 7.67
CA ALA A 54 -11.25 1.00 8.92
C ALA A 54 -12.31 2.08 9.21
N ASN A 55 -12.62 2.27 10.47
CA ASN A 55 -13.47 3.32 11.00
C ASN A 55 -12.83 3.94 12.26
N PHE A 56 -13.49 4.93 12.85
CA PHE A 56 -12.96 5.65 14.03
C PHE A 56 -12.74 4.75 15.26
N GLU A 57 -13.46 3.62 15.35
CA GLU A 57 -13.36 2.65 16.44
C GLU A 57 -12.29 1.58 16.16
N SER A 58 -11.72 1.55 14.95
CA SER A 58 -10.71 0.57 14.57
C SER A 58 -9.46 0.70 15.42
N THR A 59 -8.90 -0.45 15.80
CA THR A 59 -7.67 -0.55 16.60
C THR A 59 -6.54 -1.18 15.81
N ALA A 60 -5.29 -0.95 16.23
CA ALA A 60 -4.12 -1.59 15.63
C ALA A 60 -4.21 -3.13 15.66
N SER A 61 -4.80 -3.70 16.71
CA SER A 61 -5.06 -5.15 16.81
C SER A 61 -6.01 -5.67 15.73
N GLN A 62 -6.95 -4.84 15.26
CA GLN A 62 -7.94 -5.21 14.25
C GLN A 62 -7.43 -5.04 12.82
N ILE A 63 -6.67 -3.99 12.54
CA ILE A 63 -6.26 -3.64 11.17
C ILE A 63 -4.75 -3.71 10.92
N GLY A 64 -3.93 -3.85 11.97
CA GLY A 64 -2.48 -3.83 11.92
C GLY A 64 -1.91 -2.44 12.24
N ASP A 65 -0.68 -2.39 12.74
CA ASP A 65 -0.06 -1.15 13.23
C ASP A 65 0.12 -0.09 12.14
N GLU A 66 0.68 -0.47 10.98
CA GLU A 66 0.93 0.46 9.87
C GLU A 66 -0.37 1.03 9.28
N PRO A 67 -1.39 0.21 8.92
CA PRO A 67 -2.68 0.73 8.47
C PRO A 67 -3.37 1.60 9.51
N PHE A 68 -3.28 1.25 10.79
CA PHE A 68 -3.84 2.04 11.87
C PHE A 68 -3.18 3.42 11.97
N GLN A 69 -1.84 3.49 11.91
CA GLN A 69 -1.10 4.74 11.92
C GLN A 69 -1.50 5.64 10.72
N ILE A 70 -1.53 5.07 9.51
CA ILE A 70 -1.93 5.80 8.29
C ILE A 70 -3.35 6.35 8.44
N TYR A 71 -4.31 5.52 8.88
CA TYR A 71 -5.70 5.92 9.01
C TYR A 71 -5.90 6.99 10.10
N ARG A 72 -5.16 6.91 11.21
CA ARG A 72 -5.20 7.94 12.27
C ARG A 72 -4.65 9.28 11.78
N THR A 73 -3.67 9.28 10.89
CA THR A 73 -3.10 10.49 10.29
C THR A 73 -4.02 11.07 9.21
N PHE A 74 -4.69 10.22 8.44
CA PHE A 74 -5.54 10.60 7.30
C PHE A 74 -6.93 9.96 7.41
N PRO A 75 -7.79 10.39 8.35
CA PRO A 75 -9.10 9.74 8.57
C PRO A 75 -10.10 9.93 7.42
N GLN A 76 -9.82 10.82 6.48
CA GLN A 76 -10.62 11.07 5.30
C GLN A 76 -10.43 10.06 4.17
N ILE A 77 -9.39 9.21 4.24
CA ILE A 77 -9.20 8.15 3.24
C ILE A 77 -10.04 6.91 3.57
N ARG A 78 -10.27 6.07 2.57
CA ARG A 78 -10.78 4.72 2.77
C ARG A 78 -9.61 3.76 3.01
N MET A 79 -9.45 3.29 4.23
CA MET A 79 -8.42 2.30 4.57
C MET A 79 -9.04 0.90 4.57
N VAL A 80 -8.67 0.06 3.60
CA VAL A 80 -9.17 -1.32 3.48
C VAL A 80 -8.04 -2.30 3.76
N VAL A 81 -8.27 -3.20 4.70
CA VAL A 81 -7.30 -4.22 5.09
C VAL A 81 -7.81 -5.60 4.68
N CYS A 82 -7.07 -6.28 3.81
CA CYS A 82 -7.42 -7.60 3.32
C CYS A 82 -6.18 -8.36 2.83
N ALA A 83 -6.06 -9.66 3.16
CA ALA A 83 -4.99 -10.50 2.64
C ALA A 83 -5.06 -10.62 1.10
N SER A 84 -6.27 -10.69 0.53
CA SER A 84 -6.50 -10.69 -0.92
C SER A 84 -6.72 -9.27 -1.43
N ARG A 85 -5.72 -8.71 -2.12
CA ARG A 85 -5.82 -7.38 -2.77
C ARG A 85 -6.90 -7.36 -3.85
N VAL A 86 -7.08 -8.48 -4.55
CA VAL A 86 -8.14 -8.63 -5.57
C VAL A 86 -9.53 -8.47 -4.93
N ARG A 87 -9.76 -9.09 -3.76
CA ARG A 87 -11.01 -8.94 -3.02
C ARG A 87 -11.22 -7.52 -2.51
N ALA A 88 -10.15 -6.86 -2.03
CA ALA A 88 -10.22 -5.48 -1.59
C ALA A 88 -10.57 -4.53 -2.74
N MET A 89 -9.95 -4.70 -3.91
CA MET A 89 -10.26 -3.90 -5.10
C MET A 89 -11.69 -4.13 -5.58
N ALA A 90 -12.13 -5.39 -5.65
CA ALA A 90 -13.51 -5.71 -6.02
C ALA A 90 -14.53 -5.06 -5.05
N TYR A 91 -14.23 -5.03 -3.76
CA TYR A 91 -15.04 -4.36 -2.75
C TYR A 91 -15.10 -2.84 -3.00
N LEU A 92 -13.96 -2.20 -3.26
CA LEU A 92 -13.89 -0.75 -3.52
C LEU A 92 -14.62 -0.36 -4.81
N GLU A 93 -14.60 -1.20 -5.84
CA GLU A 93 -15.31 -0.96 -7.10
C GLU A 93 -16.81 -1.33 -7.02
N ALA A 94 -17.19 -2.32 -6.21
CA ALA A 94 -18.58 -2.74 -6.05
C ALA A 94 -19.46 -1.68 -5.35
N SER A 95 -18.87 -0.71 -4.66
CA SER A 95 -19.61 0.43 -4.10
C SER A 95 -20.34 1.27 -5.16
N HIS A 96 -20.10 1.02 -6.47
CA HIS A 96 -20.89 1.55 -7.58
C HIS A 96 -22.25 0.83 -7.82
N PHE A 97 -22.40 -0.41 -7.33
CA PHE A 97 -23.59 -1.22 -7.62
C PHE A 97 -24.48 -1.36 -6.38
N HIS A 98 -25.40 -0.45 -6.21
CA HIS A 98 -26.57 -0.67 -5.33
C HIS A 98 -27.39 -1.82 -5.93
N GLY A 99 -27.32 -3.02 -5.34
CA GLY A 99 -28.26 -4.09 -5.69
C GLY A 99 -27.79 -5.53 -5.68
N VAL A 100 -26.58 -5.88 -5.25
CA VAL A 100 -26.18 -7.30 -5.14
C VAL A 100 -26.01 -7.70 -3.69
N ALA A 101 -26.82 -8.68 -3.29
CA ALA A 101 -26.98 -9.23 -1.96
C ALA A 101 -25.66 -9.41 -1.18
N GLU A 102 -25.59 -8.73 -0.06
CA GLU A 102 -24.52 -8.80 0.93
C GLU A 102 -24.48 -10.16 1.62
N LYS A 103 -23.48 -10.98 1.29
CA LYS A 103 -23.07 -12.05 2.17
C LYS A 103 -22.02 -11.53 3.16
N LYS A 104 -22.47 -11.15 4.37
CA LYS A 104 -21.69 -10.90 5.60
C LYS A 104 -20.30 -10.28 5.39
N ILE A 105 -20.26 -8.98 5.09
CA ILE A 105 -19.15 -8.11 5.40
C ILE A 105 -19.53 -7.49 6.74
N SER A 106 -18.67 -7.63 7.77
CA SER A 106 -18.88 -6.97 9.05
C SER A 106 -18.59 -5.47 8.86
N LEU A 107 -19.59 -4.74 8.39
CA LEU A 107 -19.59 -3.28 8.43
C LEU A 107 -19.93 -2.87 9.86
N GLY A 108 -19.12 -2.01 10.45
CA GLY A 108 -19.46 -1.40 11.74
C GLY A 108 -20.78 -0.59 11.62
N PRO A 109 -21.52 -0.40 12.74
CA PRO A 109 -22.89 0.09 12.72
C PRO A 109 -23.11 1.53 12.22
N ASN A 110 -22.09 2.25 11.79
CA ASN A 110 -22.17 3.67 11.40
C ASN A 110 -21.68 3.98 9.97
N GLN A 111 -21.65 3.00 9.07
CA GLN A 111 -21.36 3.26 7.66
C GLN A 111 -22.63 3.22 6.79
N SER A 112 -23.61 4.01 7.16
CA SER A 112 -24.77 4.36 6.31
C SER A 112 -24.43 5.59 5.47
N GLY A 113 -23.60 5.41 4.48
CA GLY A 113 -23.31 6.40 3.46
C GLY A 113 -22.77 5.67 2.24
N SER A 114 -23.48 5.75 1.12
CA SER A 114 -22.98 5.37 -0.20
C SER A 114 -21.68 6.15 -0.44
N GLN A 115 -20.54 5.54 -0.04
CA GLN A 115 -19.25 6.16 -0.31
C GLN A 115 -18.99 6.00 -1.81
N SER A 116 -18.78 7.12 -2.48
CA SER A 116 -18.32 7.12 -3.87
C SER A 116 -17.06 6.26 -4.01
N PRO A 117 -16.88 5.58 -5.15
CA PRO A 117 -15.65 4.84 -5.37
C PRO A 117 -14.46 5.79 -5.30
N PRO A 118 -13.30 5.29 -4.90
CA PRO A 118 -12.11 6.10 -4.87
C PRO A 118 -11.66 6.47 -6.29
N ASP A 119 -11.11 7.66 -6.45
CA ASP A 119 -10.47 8.11 -7.68
C ASP A 119 -9.12 7.43 -7.89
N LEU A 120 -8.45 7.04 -6.80
CA LEU A 120 -7.15 6.39 -6.79
C LEU A 120 -7.04 5.40 -5.64
N VAL A 121 -6.44 4.23 -5.91
CA VAL A 121 -6.11 3.24 -4.88
C VAL A 121 -4.60 3.10 -4.75
N LEU A 122 -4.09 3.29 -3.54
CA LEU A 122 -2.71 2.99 -3.17
C LEU A 122 -2.64 1.56 -2.62
N LEU A 123 -1.79 0.73 -3.22
CA LEU A 123 -1.57 -0.66 -2.81
C LEU A 123 -0.30 -0.72 -1.96
N ASP A 124 -0.47 -0.94 -0.66
CA ASP A 124 0.62 -1.07 0.28
C ASP A 124 1.22 -2.48 0.26
N ASP A 125 2.55 -2.54 0.08
CA ASP A 125 3.35 -3.77 0.04
C ASP A 125 2.75 -4.86 -0.87
N ALA A 126 2.33 -4.47 -2.07
CA ALA A 126 1.70 -5.38 -3.03
C ALA A 126 2.61 -5.76 -4.21
N PHE A 127 3.87 -5.34 -4.23
CA PHE A 127 4.80 -5.56 -5.35
C PHE A 127 5.03 -7.04 -5.64
N GLN A 128 5.01 -7.92 -4.62
CA GLN A 128 5.10 -9.37 -4.75
C GLN A 128 3.78 -10.04 -5.17
N HIS A 129 2.66 -9.31 -5.16
CA HIS A 129 1.35 -9.90 -5.38
C HIS A 129 1.11 -10.18 -6.88
N ARG A 130 1.05 -11.46 -7.27
CA ARG A 130 0.91 -11.86 -8.68
C ARG A 130 -0.51 -11.68 -9.24
N ALA A 131 -1.51 -11.74 -8.37
CA ALA A 131 -2.92 -11.72 -8.75
C ALA A 131 -3.46 -10.30 -9.05
N ILE A 132 -2.68 -9.25 -8.78
CA ILE A 132 -3.04 -7.87 -9.08
C ILE A 132 -1.88 -7.20 -9.82
N LYS A 133 -2.22 -6.48 -10.88
CA LYS A 133 -1.26 -5.65 -11.61
C LYS A 133 -1.66 -4.20 -11.41
N ALA A 134 -0.86 -3.45 -10.65
CA ALA A 134 -1.02 -2.01 -10.54
C ALA A 134 -0.67 -1.34 -11.89
N GLN A 135 -1.27 -0.18 -12.14
CA GLN A 135 -0.95 0.61 -13.33
C GLN A 135 0.35 1.38 -13.17
N PHE A 136 0.74 1.69 -11.93
CA PHE A 136 2.01 2.33 -11.63
C PHE A 136 2.66 1.70 -10.40
N ASN A 137 3.95 1.37 -10.49
CA ASN A 137 4.67 0.70 -9.42
C ASN A 137 5.87 1.54 -8.99
N ILE A 138 5.93 1.86 -7.71
CA ILE A 138 7.03 2.54 -7.05
C ILE A 138 7.79 1.50 -6.22
N LEU A 139 9.04 1.27 -6.58
CA LEU A 139 9.93 0.38 -5.85
C LEU A 139 10.85 1.18 -4.94
N LEU A 140 10.82 0.89 -3.65
CA LEU A 140 11.69 1.54 -2.68
C LEU A 140 12.94 0.71 -2.40
N THR A 141 14.07 1.39 -2.29
CA THR A 141 15.32 0.82 -1.81
C THR A 141 16.01 1.82 -0.88
N THR A 142 16.83 1.35 0.05
CA THR A 142 17.58 2.26 0.93
C THR A 142 18.94 2.59 0.35
N TYR A 143 19.42 3.80 0.58
CA TYR A 143 20.73 4.25 0.15
C TYR A 143 21.87 3.40 0.73
N SER A 144 21.78 3.07 2.01
CA SER A 144 22.81 2.30 2.72
C SER A 144 22.88 0.83 2.26
N LYS A 145 21.75 0.24 1.83
CA LYS A 145 21.65 -1.15 1.42
C LYS A 145 20.71 -1.29 0.22
N PRO A 146 21.16 -0.91 -1.00
CA PRO A 146 20.33 -1.00 -2.19
C PRO A 146 20.10 -2.47 -2.57
N PHE A 147 18.90 -2.78 -3.11
CA PHE A 147 18.48 -4.14 -3.40
C PHE A 147 19.46 -4.89 -4.34
N PHE A 148 20.12 -4.19 -5.25
CA PHE A 148 21.06 -4.80 -6.23
C PHE A 148 22.43 -5.17 -5.63
N LYS A 149 22.73 -4.70 -4.41
CA LYS A 149 23.93 -5.05 -3.63
C LYS A 149 23.61 -6.01 -2.46
N ASP A 150 22.35 -6.47 -2.35
CA ASP A 150 21.90 -7.36 -1.28
C ASP A 150 21.78 -8.81 -1.74
N PHE A 151 21.81 -9.74 -0.79
CA PHE A 151 21.68 -11.17 -1.02
C PHE A 151 20.27 -11.66 -0.65
N TYR A 152 19.91 -12.83 -1.20
CA TYR A 152 18.65 -13.47 -0.84
C TYR A 152 18.70 -14.02 0.59
N LEU A 153 17.51 -14.09 1.19
CA LEU A 153 17.34 -14.80 2.46
C LEU A 153 17.87 -16.24 2.36
N PRO A 154 18.55 -16.75 3.40
CA PRO A 154 18.85 -16.11 4.70
C PRO A 154 20.16 -15.30 4.73
N ALA A 155 20.97 -15.29 3.66
CA ALA A 155 22.27 -14.61 3.62
C ALA A 155 22.18 -13.08 3.57
N GLY A 156 21.06 -12.54 3.11
CA GLY A 156 20.75 -11.12 3.04
C GLY A 156 19.31 -10.84 3.41
N THR A 157 18.73 -9.76 2.87
CA THR A 157 17.35 -9.36 3.16
C THR A 157 16.41 -9.41 1.95
N LEU A 158 16.89 -9.81 0.77
CA LEU A 158 16.05 -9.94 -0.41
C LEU A 158 15.00 -11.04 -0.23
N ARG A 159 13.74 -10.69 -0.37
CA ARG A 159 12.57 -11.58 -0.31
C ARG A 159 11.98 -11.90 -1.69
N ASP A 160 12.50 -11.26 -2.74
CA ASP A 160 12.06 -11.45 -4.12
C ASP A 160 13.21 -11.22 -5.09
N HIS A 161 13.02 -11.68 -6.34
CA HIS A 161 14.04 -11.66 -7.37
C HIS A 161 14.36 -10.23 -7.83
N GLN A 162 15.65 -9.86 -7.93
CA GLN A 162 16.09 -8.52 -8.34
C GLN A 162 15.54 -8.11 -9.71
N LEU A 163 15.40 -9.05 -10.66
CA LEU A 163 14.81 -8.78 -11.98
C LEU A 163 13.36 -8.26 -11.94
N ARG A 164 12.70 -8.36 -10.80
CA ARG A 164 11.38 -7.75 -10.63
C ARG A 164 11.39 -6.23 -10.66
N VAL A 165 12.55 -5.62 -10.50
CA VAL A 165 12.71 -4.17 -10.72
C VAL A 165 12.16 -3.72 -12.08
N LYS A 166 12.22 -4.58 -13.11
CA LYS A 166 11.66 -4.32 -14.44
C LYS A 166 10.13 -4.06 -14.45
N LYS A 167 9.44 -4.32 -13.34
CA LYS A 167 8.02 -4.03 -13.18
C LYS A 167 7.76 -2.66 -12.54
N ALA A 168 8.80 -2.01 -12.04
CA ALA A 168 8.70 -0.69 -11.44
C ALA A 168 8.84 0.37 -12.51
N GLU A 169 7.92 1.34 -12.52
CA GLU A 169 8.01 2.54 -13.33
C GLU A 169 8.99 3.53 -12.71
N VAL A 170 9.13 3.49 -11.36
CA VAL A 170 10.05 4.36 -10.61
C VAL A 170 10.73 3.56 -9.51
N VAL A 171 12.03 3.78 -9.34
CA VAL A 171 12.80 3.33 -8.17
C VAL A 171 13.16 4.56 -7.33
N VAL A 172 12.75 4.56 -6.07
CA VAL A 172 13.04 5.62 -5.12
C VAL A 172 14.07 5.15 -4.12
N VAL A 173 15.20 5.86 -4.03
CA VAL A 173 16.23 5.64 -3.04
C VAL A 173 15.90 6.45 -1.79
N THR A 174 15.65 5.75 -0.69
CA THR A 174 15.26 6.35 0.59
C THR A 174 16.42 6.40 1.58
N LYS A 175 16.27 7.19 2.64
CA LYS A 175 17.28 7.32 3.71
C LYS A 175 18.64 7.76 3.17
N SER A 176 18.62 8.57 2.13
CA SER A 176 19.82 9.18 1.58
C SER A 176 20.35 10.24 2.55
N PRO A 177 21.68 10.38 2.70
CA PRO A 177 22.27 11.47 3.47
C PRO A 177 22.01 12.84 2.78
N ASP A 178 22.05 13.90 3.56
CA ASP A 178 21.98 15.28 3.06
C ASP A 178 23.23 16.03 3.58
N PRO A 179 24.11 16.55 2.70
CA PRO A 179 24.08 16.46 1.24
C PRO A 179 24.42 15.04 0.71
N LEU A 180 23.91 14.72 -0.47
CA LEU A 180 24.25 13.48 -1.17
C LEU A 180 25.76 13.46 -1.51
N ASP A 181 26.42 12.34 -1.19
CA ASP A 181 27.80 12.11 -1.62
C ASP A 181 27.84 11.86 -3.13
N LYS A 182 28.41 12.82 -3.87
CA LYS A 182 28.50 12.81 -5.34
C LYS A 182 29.22 11.55 -5.85
N ASN A 183 30.22 11.06 -5.13
CA ASN A 183 31.02 9.89 -5.54
C ASN A 183 30.24 8.57 -5.41
N LYS A 184 29.18 8.53 -4.60
CA LYS A 184 28.31 7.34 -4.48
C LYS A 184 27.11 7.36 -5.43
N ASN A 185 26.76 8.53 -6.00
CA ASN A 185 25.63 8.65 -6.93
C ASN A 185 25.87 7.92 -8.26
N GLU A 186 27.13 7.77 -8.70
CA GLU A 186 27.49 7.04 -9.93
C GLU A 186 27.32 5.52 -9.79
N SER A 187 27.04 5.01 -8.58
CA SER A 187 26.90 3.57 -8.30
C SER A 187 25.46 3.13 -8.12
N PHE A 188 24.48 4.00 -8.36
CA PHE A 188 23.03 3.74 -8.41
C PHE A 188 22.51 3.78 -9.90
#